data_16272545bbb0dcd3c34670a9912b6c67
#
_entry.id   16272545bbb0dcd3c34670a9912b6c67
#
_cell.length_a   1.000
_cell.length_b   1.000
_cell.length_c   1.000
_cell.angle_alpha   90.00
_cell.angle_beta   90.00
_cell.angle_gamma   90.00
#
_symmetry.space_group_name_H-M   'P 1'
#
loop_
_entity.id
_entity.type
_entity.pdbx_description
1 polymer ?
#
loop_
_entity_poly.entity_id
_entity_poly.type
_entity_poly.pdbx_seq_one_letter_code
_entity_poly.pdbx_strand_id
1 'polypeptide(L)'
;MRNLLLTTSFALVLSAPAFAAGTHDGGHGETKPAAMMIGMPGEAANVDRTIDVTLLENDEGEMLIESEEMTIKEGETIRFNITNKGELEHEFVLDTVERNAEHKIEMAKMDMEHDDPNRIRLDAGASGE
;
A
#
# COMPACT_ATOMS: atom_id res chain seq x y z
N MET A 1 50.79 46.56 -42.95
CA MET A 1 49.52 46.01 -42.60
C MET A 1 49.79 44.85 -41.58
N ARG A 2 49.54 45.11 -40.31
CA ARG A 2 49.85 44.15 -39.25
C ARG A 2 48.48 43.70 -38.64
N ASN A 3 48.09 42.47 -38.91
CA ASN A 3 46.92 41.90 -38.36
C ASN A 3 47.20 41.44 -36.92
N LEU A 4 46.51 42.05 -35.95
CA LEU A 4 46.56 41.69 -34.55
C LEU A 4 45.44 40.65 -34.28
N LEU A 5 45.83 39.40 -34.08
CA LEU A 5 44.91 38.32 -33.64
C LEU A 5 44.74 38.41 -32.16
N LEU A 6 43.52 38.74 -31.74
CA LEU A 6 43.12 38.76 -30.34
C LEU A 6 42.58 37.37 -29.99
N THR A 7 43.33 36.56 -29.23
CA THR A 7 42.87 35.29 -28.73
C THR A 7 42.15 35.49 -27.39
N THR A 8 40.85 35.34 -27.41
CA THR A 8 40.03 35.37 -26.20
C THR A 8 40.01 33.96 -25.57
N SER A 9 40.67 33.81 -24.44
CA SER A 9 40.63 32.59 -23.65
C SER A 9 39.35 32.57 -22.84
N PHE A 10 38.47 31.60 -23.13
CA PHE A 10 37.24 31.38 -22.38
C PHE A 10 37.53 30.38 -21.24
N ALA A 11 37.56 30.86 -20.02
CA ALA A 11 37.72 30.02 -18.85
C ALA A 11 36.37 29.40 -18.50
N LEU A 12 36.25 28.06 -18.66
CA LEU A 12 35.09 27.29 -18.29
C LEU A 12 35.14 27.00 -16.78
N VAL A 13 34.33 27.71 -16.00
CA VAL A 13 34.16 27.40 -14.56
C VAL A 13 33.17 26.26 -14.42
N LEU A 14 33.69 25.06 -14.13
CA LEU A 14 32.83 23.94 -13.70
C LEU A 14 32.39 24.17 -12.25
N SER A 15 31.15 24.57 -12.07
CA SER A 15 30.49 24.50 -10.76
C SER A 15 29.99 23.09 -10.52
N ALA A 16 30.63 22.35 -9.61
CA ALA A 16 30.14 21.09 -9.12
C ALA A 16 28.95 21.33 -8.18
N PRO A 17 27.82 20.59 -8.34
CA PRO A 17 26.76 20.62 -7.33
C PRO A 17 27.24 19.94 -6.07
N ALA A 18 27.27 20.68 -4.97
CA ALA A 18 27.46 20.10 -3.64
C ALA A 18 26.18 19.34 -3.27
N PHE A 19 26.22 18.00 -3.31
CA PHE A 19 25.22 17.18 -2.67
C PHE A 19 25.42 17.30 -1.16
N ALA A 20 24.57 18.09 -0.51
CA ALA A 20 24.43 18.04 0.94
C ALA A 20 23.83 16.67 1.30
N ALA A 21 24.65 15.72 1.71
CA ALA A 21 24.23 14.51 2.37
C ALA A 21 23.69 14.90 3.74
N GLY A 22 22.40 15.19 3.81
CA GLY A 22 21.68 15.27 5.06
C GLY A 22 21.56 13.85 5.62
N THR A 23 22.43 13.49 6.55
CA THR A 23 22.24 12.32 7.39
C THR A 23 21.09 12.60 8.33
N HIS A 24 19.87 12.27 7.92
CA HIS A 24 18.78 12.07 8.83
C HIS A 24 18.95 10.66 9.45
N ASP A 25 19.74 10.63 10.50
CA ASP A 25 19.78 9.54 11.45
C ASP A 25 18.53 9.65 12.35
N GLY A 26 17.38 9.42 11.76
CA GLY A 26 16.12 9.16 12.42
C GLY A 26 15.90 7.67 12.36
N GLY A 27 16.32 6.96 13.41
CA GLY A 27 16.07 5.55 13.57
C GLY A 27 14.58 5.25 13.63
N HIS A 28 13.93 5.18 12.47
CA HIS A 28 12.76 4.37 12.30
C HIS A 28 13.27 2.96 12.16
N GLY A 29 13.22 2.20 13.26
CA GLY A 29 13.44 0.78 13.22
C GLY A 29 12.67 0.24 12.02
N GLU A 30 13.37 -0.37 11.10
CA GLU A 30 12.75 -1.18 10.06
C GLU A 30 11.99 -2.29 10.77
N THR A 31 10.77 -2.03 11.17
CA THR A 31 9.77 -3.06 11.31
C THR A 31 9.57 -3.63 9.92
N LYS A 32 10.45 -4.48 9.54
CA LYS A 32 10.22 -5.44 8.46
C LYS A 32 9.23 -6.45 9.00
N PRO A 33 8.20 -6.56 8.42
CA PRO A 33 6.90 -6.45 8.93
C PRO A 33 6.21 -7.76 8.72
N ALA A 34 5.22 -7.93 9.48
CA ALA A 34 4.13 -8.83 9.24
C ALA A 34 3.61 -8.81 7.78
N ALA A 35 3.73 -7.72 7.06
CA ALA A 35 3.47 -7.65 5.62
C ALA A 35 4.24 -8.71 4.80
N MET A 36 5.41 -9.14 5.25
CA MET A 36 6.13 -10.25 4.58
C MET A 36 5.55 -11.64 4.89
N MET A 37 4.76 -11.79 5.93
CA MET A 37 4.11 -13.07 6.25
C MET A 37 2.87 -13.31 5.38
N ILE A 38 2.21 -12.25 4.95
CA ILE A 38 1.01 -12.29 4.10
C ILE A 38 1.30 -11.94 2.63
N GLY A 39 2.55 -11.66 2.29
CA GLY A 39 2.98 -11.20 0.98
C GLY A 39 3.23 -9.70 0.90
N MET A 40 3.37 -9.21 -0.31
CA MET A 40 3.62 -7.81 -0.63
C MET A 40 2.61 -7.32 -1.67
N PRO A 41 2.38 -6.01 -1.78
CA PRO A 41 1.59 -5.47 -2.88
C PRO A 41 2.13 -5.96 -4.23
N GLY A 42 1.24 -6.54 -5.04
CA GLY A 42 1.56 -7.02 -6.37
C GLY A 42 1.42 -5.91 -7.43
N GLU A 43 1.84 -6.23 -8.65
CA GLU A 43 1.66 -5.36 -9.79
C GLU A 43 0.44 -5.79 -10.62
N ALA A 44 -0.42 -4.86 -11.00
CA ALA A 44 -1.63 -5.14 -11.76
C ALA A 44 -1.37 -5.87 -13.10
N ALA A 45 -0.19 -5.70 -13.69
CA ALA A 45 0.22 -6.39 -14.92
C ALA A 45 0.56 -7.88 -14.70
N ASN A 46 0.79 -8.30 -13.45
CA ASN A 46 1.28 -9.64 -13.10
C ASN A 46 0.25 -10.46 -12.33
N VAL A 47 -1.03 -10.10 -12.41
CA VAL A 47 -2.11 -10.80 -11.72
C VAL A 47 -2.32 -12.19 -12.33
N ASP A 48 -2.15 -13.22 -11.50
CA ASP A 48 -2.38 -14.62 -11.88
C ASP A 48 -3.87 -15.00 -11.78
N ARG A 49 -4.57 -14.45 -10.80
CA ARG A 49 -5.95 -14.77 -10.49
C ARG A 49 -6.66 -13.62 -9.79
N THR A 50 -7.96 -13.50 -10.04
CA THR A 50 -8.85 -12.56 -9.35
C THR A 50 -9.80 -13.34 -8.44
N ILE A 51 -10.03 -12.82 -7.23
CA ILE A 51 -10.98 -13.35 -6.26
C ILE A 51 -12.01 -12.24 -5.97
N ASP A 52 -13.29 -12.57 -6.15
CA ASP A 52 -14.37 -11.67 -5.79
C ASP A 52 -14.73 -11.84 -4.31
N VAL A 53 -14.82 -10.72 -3.60
CA VAL A 53 -15.15 -10.67 -2.18
C VAL A 53 -16.36 -9.75 -2.00
N THR A 54 -17.35 -10.21 -1.27
CA THR A 54 -18.50 -9.41 -0.86
C THR A 54 -18.46 -9.16 0.64
N LEU A 55 -18.57 -7.91 1.02
CA LEU A 55 -18.72 -7.48 2.41
C LEU A 55 -20.20 -7.12 2.63
N LEU A 56 -20.75 -7.55 3.75
CA LEU A 56 -22.14 -7.27 4.13
C LEU A 56 -22.30 -7.44 5.64
N GLU A 57 -23.43 -7.03 6.17
CA GLU A 57 -23.90 -7.36 7.49
C GLU A 57 -25.20 -8.19 7.40
N ASN A 58 -25.47 -9.02 8.43
CA ASN A 58 -26.75 -9.69 8.58
C ASN A 58 -27.72 -8.85 9.42
N ASP A 59 -28.96 -9.34 9.57
CA ASP A 59 -30.01 -8.69 10.36
C ASP A 59 -29.67 -8.52 11.85
N GLU A 60 -28.65 -9.25 12.33
CA GLU A 60 -28.15 -9.20 13.71
C GLU A 60 -26.99 -8.19 13.86
N GLY A 61 -26.56 -7.58 12.75
CA GLY A 61 -25.48 -6.61 12.70
C GLY A 61 -24.08 -7.25 12.72
N GLU A 62 -23.99 -8.53 12.43
CA GLU A 62 -22.69 -9.19 12.29
C GLU A 62 -22.08 -8.90 10.91
N MET A 63 -20.82 -8.52 10.90
CA MET A 63 -20.05 -8.30 9.68
C MET A 63 -19.66 -9.63 9.04
N LEU A 64 -20.03 -9.82 7.79
CA LEU A 64 -19.81 -11.03 7.03
C LEU A 64 -18.90 -10.77 5.83
N ILE A 65 -18.09 -11.76 5.50
CA ILE A 65 -17.27 -11.80 4.30
C ILE A 65 -17.68 -13.03 3.50
N GLU A 66 -18.16 -12.81 2.29
CA GLU A 66 -18.49 -13.89 1.35
C GLU A 66 -17.47 -13.89 0.21
N SER A 67 -16.88 -15.04 -0.05
CA SER A 67 -15.98 -15.28 -1.17
C SER A 67 -16.00 -16.74 -1.56
N GLU A 68 -15.48 -17.06 -2.73
CA GLU A 68 -15.09 -18.42 -3.04
C GLU A 68 -13.91 -18.87 -2.16
N GLU A 69 -13.57 -20.15 -2.19
CA GLU A 69 -12.46 -20.69 -1.40
C GLU A 69 -11.14 -20.00 -1.72
N MET A 70 -10.52 -19.38 -0.72
CA MET A 70 -9.28 -18.62 -0.85
C MET A 70 -8.04 -19.50 -0.55
N THR A 71 -7.82 -20.52 -1.35
CA THR A 71 -6.53 -21.22 -1.31
C THR A 71 -5.55 -20.52 -2.21
N ILE A 72 -4.55 -19.85 -1.64
CA ILE A 72 -3.52 -19.09 -2.37
C ILE A 72 -2.19 -19.84 -2.26
N LYS A 73 -1.49 -19.96 -3.38
CA LYS A 73 -0.16 -20.57 -3.43
C LYS A 73 0.93 -19.50 -3.29
N GLU A 74 2.02 -19.87 -2.64
CA GLU A 74 3.18 -19.00 -2.57
C GLU A 74 3.65 -18.61 -3.99
N GLY A 75 3.87 -17.31 -4.21
CA GLY A 75 4.26 -16.74 -5.47
C GLY A 75 3.12 -16.31 -6.38
N GLU A 76 1.86 -16.64 -6.08
CA GLU A 76 0.71 -16.09 -6.82
C GLU A 76 0.52 -14.61 -6.54
N THR A 77 0.23 -13.84 -7.59
CA THR A 77 -0.26 -12.47 -7.48
C THR A 77 -1.78 -12.47 -7.63
N ILE A 78 -2.47 -12.11 -6.56
CA ILE A 78 -3.93 -12.13 -6.48
C ILE A 78 -4.48 -10.71 -6.53
N ARG A 79 -5.51 -10.51 -7.36
CA ARG A 79 -6.37 -9.33 -7.29
C ARG A 79 -7.62 -9.68 -6.51
N PHE A 80 -7.94 -8.89 -5.50
CA PHE A 80 -9.22 -8.98 -4.81
C PHE A 80 -10.14 -7.88 -5.36
N ASN A 81 -11.25 -8.27 -5.98
CA ASN A 81 -12.35 -7.35 -6.28
C ASN A 81 -13.30 -7.34 -5.10
N ILE A 82 -13.38 -6.25 -4.40
CA ILE A 82 -14.12 -6.18 -3.16
C ILE A 82 -15.33 -5.28 -3.36
N THR A 83 -16.52 -5.77 -3.00
CA THR A 83 -17.77 -5.01 -3.08
C THR A 83 -18.44 -5.00 -1.71
N ASN A 84 -18.72 -3.81 -1.20
CA ASN A 84 -19.55 -3.64 -0.02
C ASN A 84 -21.03 -3.61 -0.43
N LYS A 85 -21.77 -4.70 -0.16
CA LYS A 85 -23.21 -4.81 -0.40
C LYS A 85 -24.04 -4.48 0.85
N GLY A 86 -23.38 -4.17 1.95
CA GLY A 86 -24.03 -3.77 3.19
C GLY A 86 -24.52 -2.33 3.18
N GLU A 87 -25.16 -1.94 4.27
CA GLU A 87 -25.67 -0.59 4.52
C GLU A 87 -24.70 0.28 5.33
N LEU A 88 -23.66 -0.36 5.91
CA LEU A 88 -22.61 0.28 6.70
C LEU A 88 -21.30 0.35 5.92
N GLU A 89 -20.40 1.21 6.38
CA GLU A 89 -19.00 1.19 5.93
C GLU A 89 -18.32 -0.10 6.39
N HIS A 90 -17.59 -0.76 5.51
CA HIS A 90 -16.83 -1.97 5.79
C HIS A 90 -15.36 -1.79 5.48
N GLU A 91 -14.51 -2.45 6.25
CA GLU A 91 -13.09 -2.56 5.99
C GLU A 91 -12.72 -4.02 5.69
N PHE A 92 -12.00 -4.24 4.61
CA PHE A 92 -11.37 -5.52 4.30
C PHE A 92 -9.88 -5.43 4.62
N VAL A 93 -9.38 -6.33 5.46
CA VAL A 93 -7.98 -6.38 5.89
C VAL A 93 -7.43 -7.77 5.61
N LEU A 94 -6.29 -7.82 4.94
CA LEU A 94 -5.52 -9.05 4.75
C LEU A 94 -4.34 -9.04 5.72
N ASP A 95 -4.39 -9.88 6.74
CA ASP A 95 -3.32 -9.99 7.74
C ASP A 95 -3.31 -11.38 8.40
N THR A 96 -2.35 -11.62 9.29
CA THR A 96 -2.33 -12.85 10.10
C THR A 96 -3.50 -12.85 11.09
N VAL A 97 -3.87 -14.05 11.55
CA VAL A 97 -4.97 -14.20 12.52
C VAL A 97 -4.71 -13.38 13.78
N GLU A 98 -3.48 -13.40 14.28
CA GLU A 98 -3.09 -12.68 15.49
C GLU A 98 -3.21 -11.17 15.30
N ARG A 99 -2.71 -10.64 14.19
CA ARG A 99 -2.77 -9.21 13.90
C ARG A 99 -4.18 -8.72 13.63
N ASN A 100 -5.00 -9.51 12.93
CA ASN A 100 -6.41 -9.20 12.75
C ASN A 100 -7.18 -9.17 14.09
N ALA A 101 -6.84 -10.04 15.02
CA ALA A 101 -7.43 -10.02 16.35
C ALA A 101 -7.03 -8.78 17.16
N GLU A 102 -5.78 -8.36 17.08
CA GLU A 102 -5.30 -7.11 17.71
C GLU A 102 -5.94 -5.88 17.06
N HIS A 103 -5.97 -5.83 15.73
CA HIS A 103 -6.60 -4.75 14.97
C HIS A 103 -8.06 -4.56 15.34
N LYS A 104 -8.82 -5.65 15.45
CA LYS A 104 -10.22 -5.60 15.90
C LYS A 104 -10.38 -4.96 17.27
N ILE A 105 -9.46 -5.22 18.20
CA ILE A 105 -9.49 -4.65 19.56
C ILE A 105 -9.15 -3.15 19.51
N GLU A 106 -8.23 -2.75 18.66
CA GLU A 106 -7.82 -1.35 18.52
C GLU A 106 -8.92 -0.53 17.86
N MET A 107 -9.53 -1.02 16.81
CA MET A 107 -10.65 -0.37 16.12
C MET A 107 -11.88 -0.19 17.01
N ALA A 108 -12.12 -1.12 17.95
CA ALA A 108 -13.20 -0.99 18.93
C ALA A 108 -12.96 0.16 19.95
N LYS A 109 -11.73 0.62 20.08
CA LYS A 109 -11.36 1.67 21.05
C LYS A 109 -11.20 3.05 20.43
N MET A 110 -10.77 3.12 19.17
CA MET A 110 -10.47 4.37 18.49
C MET A 110 -10.75 4.20 16.99
N ASP A 111 -11.50 5.15 16.44
CA ASP A 111 -11.65 5.29 15.00
C ASP A 111 -10.36 5.88 14.44
N MET A 112 -9.40 5.01 14.12
CA MET A 112 -8.11 5.42 13.57
C MET A 112 -8.11 5.13 12.06
N GLU A 113 -8.09 6.19 11.28
CA GLU A 113 -7.79 6.07 9.86
C GLU A 113 -6.29 5.77 9.69
N HIS A 114 -6.00 4.59 9.15
CA HIS A 114 -4.67 4.21 8.71
C HIS A 114 -4.73 3.88 7.23
N ASP A 115 -3.73 4.27 6.49
CA ASP A 115 -3.61 4.00 5.05
C ASP A 115 -2.52 2.93 4.83
N ASP A 116 -2.85 1.69 5.18
CA ASP A 116 -1.94 0.56 5.02
C ASP A 116 -2.23 -0.19 3.71
N PRO A 117 -1.20 -0.70 3.01
CA PRO A 117 -1.36 -1.32 1.70
C PRO A 117 -2.09 -2.67 1.72
N ASN A 118 -2.35 -3.24 2.89
CA ASN A 118 -3.02 -4.53 3.09
C ASN A 118 -4.48 -4.41 3.47
N ARG A 119 -5.09 -3.23 3.27
CA ARG A 119 -6.51 -3.01 3.58
C ARG A 119 -7.16 -2.00 2.65
N ILE A 120 -8.48 -2.09 2.60
CA ILE A 120 -9.32 -1.15 1.89
C ILE A 120 -10.59 -0.89 2.71
N ARG A 121 -11.00 0.38 2.80
CA ARG A 121 -12.25 0.80 3.43
C ARG A 121 -13.23 1.22 2.34
N LEU A 122 -14.44 0.73 2.41
CA LEU A 122 -15.49 0.93 1.41
C LEU A 122 -16.78 1.41 2.06
N ASP A 123 -17.28 2.53 1.61
CA ASP A 123 -18.63 3.00 1.93
C ASP A 123 -19.68 1.99 1.45
N ALA A 124 -20.89 2.09 2.01
CA ALA A 124 -22.03 1.28 1.59
C ALA A 124 -22.25 1.37 0.08
N GLY A 125 -22.30 0.21 -0.58
CA GLY A 125 -22.47 0.09 -2.02
C GLY A 125 -21.22 0.37 -2.86
N ALA A 126 -20.10 0.72 -2.26
CA ALA A 126 -18.84 0.96 -2.96
C ALA A 126 -18.10 -0.34 -3.31
N SER A 127 -17.20 -0.25 -4.29
CA SER A 127 -16.30 -1.33 -4.68
C SER A 127 -14.89 -0.80 -4.83
N GLY A 128 -13.90 -1.71 -4.66
CA GLY A 128 -12.50 -1.41 -4.84
C GLY A 128 -11.68 -2.67 -5.06
N GLU A 129 -10.38 -2.51 -5.32
CA GLU A 129 -9.42 -3.59 -5.51
C GLU A 129 -8.11 -3.36 -4.74
#